data_22b4b5055b347614d518580809f9e186
#
_entry.id   22b4b5055b347614d518580809f9e186
#
_cell.length_a   1.000
_cell.length_b   1.000
_cell.length_c   1.000
_cell.angle_alpha   90.00
_cell.angle_beta   90.00
_cell.angle_gamma   90.00
#
_symmetry.space_group_name_H-M   'P 1'
#
loop_
_entity.id
_entity.type
_entity.pdbx_description
1 polymer ?
#
loop_
_entity_poly.entity_id
_entity_poly.type
_entity_poly.pdbx_seq_one_letter_code
_entity_poly.pdbx_strand_id
1 'polypeptide(L)'
;HPALRGTVVDREDAAPGAQALLATRGLGRRVRFAVGDFFTWVPGGADWYLLKSILHNWDDAAAARILARCAAAAPEGGGLLVIERLRPERLRAGSRDDAVARADLNMLMGLGGRERSLLEYERLLSAAGFRLVSCEPLGHEFAAIKATRMNDADQVRSRETA
;
A
#
# COMPACT_ATOMS: atom_id res chain seq x y z
N HIS A 1 -6.06 12.24 15.77
CA HIS A 1 -5.10 13.35 15.61
C HIS A 1 -5.79 14.52 14.89
N PRO A 2 -6.09 15.64 15.59
CA PRO A 2 -6.91 16.72 15.01
C PRO A 2 -6.19 17.50 13.89
N ALA A 3 -4.87 17.51 13.87
CA ALA A 3 -4.07 18.20 12.86
C ALA A 3 -3.94 17.44 11.54
N LEU A 4 -4.20 16.12 11.52
CA LEU A 4 -4.10 15.34 10.29
C LEU A 4 -5.19 15.73 9.30
N ARG A 5 -4.79 15.93 8.06
CA ARG A 5 -5.66 16.09 6.89
C ARG A 5 -5.46 14.90 5.97
N GLY A 6 -6.49 14.52 5.22
CA GLY A 6 -6.41 13.38 4.32
C GLY A 6 -7.18 13.60 3.02
N THR A 7 -6.80 12.84 2.01
CA THR A 7 -7.56 12.68 0.78
C THR A 7 -7.76 11.19 0.56
N VAL A 8 -9.00 10.74 0.51
CA VAL A 8 -9.35 9.39 0.07
C VAL A 8 -9.49 9.42 -1.44
N VAL A 9 -8.77 8.55 -2.13
CA VAL A 9 -8.87 8.39 -3.58
C VAL A 9 -9.52 7.05 -3.86
N ASP A 10 -10.61 7.06 -4.59
CA ASP A 10 -11.30 5.85 -5.02
C ASP A 10 -12.13 6.17 -6.29
N ARG A 11 -12.73 5.14 -6.86
CA ARG A 11 -13.60 5.25 -8.04
C ARG A 11 -14.87 6.04 -7.71
N GLU A 12 -15.51 6.54 -8.75
CA GLU A 12 -16.72 7.37 -8.62
C GLU A 12 -17.86 6.64 -7.90
N ASP A 13 -18.00 5.35 -8.12
CA ASP A 13 -19.02 4.51 -7.48
C ASP A 13 -18.86 4.40 -5.94
N ALA A 14 -17.66 4.60 -5.40
CA ALA A 14 -17.41 4.65 -3.97
C ALA A 14 -17.75 6.00 -3.31
N ALA A 15 -17.89 7.07 -4.08
CA ALA A 15 -18.05 8.43 -3.57
C ALA A 15 -19.24 8.62 -2.62
N PRO A 16 -20.47 8.12 -2.91
CA PRO A 16 -21.61 8.33 -2.03
C PRO A 16 -21.40 7.71 -0.64
N GLY A 17 -20.88 6.49 -0.59
CA GLY A 17 -20.58 5.78 0.67
C GLY A 17 -19.47 6.45 1.48
N ALA A 18 -18.41 6.87 0.81
CA ALA A 18 -17.30 7.57 1.44
C ALA A 18 -17.74 8.92 2.02
N GLN A 19 -18.49 9.72 1.28
CA GLN A 19 -18.99 11.01 1.73
C GLN A 19 -19.93 10.87 2.93
N ALA A 20 -20.85 9.90 2.90
CA ALA A 20 -21.75 9.62 4.02
C ALA A 20 -20.96 9.22 5.27
N LEU A 21 -19.94 8.37 5.14
CA LEU A 21 -19.08 7.96 6.23
C LEU A 21 -18.30 9.14 6.82
N LEU A 22 -17.70 9.98 5.97
CA LEU A 22 -16.95 11.17 6.39
C LEU A 22 -17.84 12.15 7.16
N ALA A 23 -19.07 12.36 6.69
CA ALA A 23 -20.06 13.21 7.37
C ALA A 23 -20.44 12.63 8.75
N THR A 24 -20.81 11.35 8.81
CA THR A 24 -21.20 10.66 10.06
C THR A 24 -20.08 10.69 11.10
N ARG A 25 -18.83 10.60 10.67
CA ARG A 25 -17.64 10.66 11.53
C ARG A 25 -17.15 12.06 11.84
N GLY A 26 -17.82 13.11 11.35
CA GLY A 26 -17.41 14.50 11.54
C GLY A 26 -16.06 14.85 10.90
N LEU A 27 -15.66 14.11 9.85
CA LEU A 27 -14.35 14.23 9.23
C LEU A 27 -14.33 15.19 8.03
N GLY A 28 -15.46 15.65 7.52
CA GLY A 28 -15.57 16.40 6.27
C GLY A 28 -14.79 17.73 6.21
N ARG A 29 -14.38 18.29 7.38
CA ARG A 29 -13.52 19.48 7.41
C ARG A 29 -12.03 19.20 7.16
N ARG A 30 -11.58 17.96 7.28
CA ARG A 30 -10.16 17.60 7.23
C ARG A 30 -9.84 16.37 6.37
N VAL A 31 -10.87 15.66 5.92
CA VAL A 31 -10.74 14.56 4.97
C VAL A 31 -11.66 14.83 3.79
N ARG A 32 -11.11 14.81 2.59
CA ARG A 32 -11.85 14.95 1.34
C ARG A 32 -11.84 13.65 0.56
N PHE A 33 -12.83 13.44 -0.28
CA PHE A 33 -12.86 12.39 -1.28
C PHE A 33 -12.47 12.96 -2.64
N ALA A 34 -11.64 12.26 -3.37
CA ALA A 34 -11.27 12.55 -4.75
C ALA A 34 -11.57 11.33 -5.62
N VAL A 35 -12.31 11.52 -6.69
CA VAL A 35 -12.52 10.48 -7.70
C VAL A 35 -11.23 10.28 -8.47
N GLY A 36 -10.77 9.03 -8.58
CA GLY A 36 -9.55 8.70 -9.29
C GLY A 36 -9.34 7.20 -9.44
N ASP A 37 -8.43 6.87 -10.33
CA ASP A 37 -7.92 5.52 -10.53
C ASP A 37 -6.41 5.53 -10.23
N PHE A 38 -5.99 4.86 -9.18
CA PHE A 38 -4.61 4.80 -8.75
C PHE A 38 -3.66 4.17 -9.77
N PHE A 39 -4.17 3.51 -10.81
CA PHE A 39 -3.34 3.06 -11.93
C PHE A 39 -2.93 4.20 -12.86
N THR A 40 -3.69 5.27 -12.88
CA THR A 40 -3.47 6.41 -13.78
C THR A 40 -3.03 7.65 -13.04
N TRP A 41 -3.58 7.89 -11.84
CA TRP A 41 -3.36 9.13 -11.11
C TRP A 41 -3.44 8.93 -9.59
N VAL A 42 -2.50 9.58 -8.88
CA VAL A 42 -2.49 9.74 -7.42
C VAL A 42 -2.22 11.22 -7.12
N PRO A 43 -2.99 11.88 -6.24
CA PRO A 43 -2.80 13.30 -5.94
C PRO A 43 -1.44 13.53 -5.26
N GLY A 44 -0.70 14.53 -5.74
CA GLY A 44 0.55 14.97 -5.12
C GLY A 44 0.34 15.84 -3.89
N GLY A 45 1.44 16.18 -3.21
CA GLY A 45 1.47 17.13 -2.10
C GLY A 45 1.09 16.56 -0.74
N ALA A 46 1.05 15.26 -0.58
CA ALA A 46 0.92 14.60 0.71
C ALA A 46 2.29 14.21 1.27
N ASP A 47 2.45 14.34 2.59
CA ASP A 47 3.65 13.87 3.29
C ASP A 47 3.70 12.33 3.36
N TRP A 48 2.52 11.69 3.38
CA TRP A 48 2.34 10.26 3.50
C TRP A 48 1.27 9.74 2.57
N TYR A 49 1.54 8.57 1.98
CA TYR A 49 0.59 7.77 1.21
C TYR A 49 0.28 6.49 1.96
N LEU A 50 -0.99 6.09 2.00
CA LEU A 50 -1.46 4.91 2.71
C LEU A 50 -2.16 3.96 1.75
N LEU A 51 -1.66 2.72 1.69
CA LEU A 51 -2.27 1.61 0.97
C LEU A 51 -2.62 0.51 2.00
N LYS A 52 -3.91 0.29 2.26
CA LYS A 52 -4.36 -0.76 3.17
C LYS A 52 -5.21 -1.77 2.43
N SER A 53 -4.78 -3.02 2.40
CA SER A 53 -5.46 -4.12 1.69
C SER A 53 -5.71 -3.77 0.21
N ILE A 54 -4.70 -3.23 -0.46
CA ILE A 54 -4.74 -2.82 -1.86
C ILE A 54 -3.84 -3.71 -2.72
N LEU A 55 -2.54 -3.80 -2.36
CA LEU A 55 -1.54 -4.43 -3.22
C LEU A 55 -1.76 -5.94 -3.35
N HIS A 56 -2.31 -6.59 -2.33
CA HIS A 56 -2.61 -8.01 -2.37
C HIS A 56 -3.70 -8.39 -3.40
N ASN A 57 -4.52 -7.45 -3.84
CA ASN A 57 -5.53 -7.70 -4.87
C ASN A 57 -4.93 -7.82 -6.28
N TRP A 58 -3.66 -7.53 -6.48
CA TRP A 58 -3.03 -7.35 -7.77
C TRP A 58 -1.80 -8.23 -7.92
N ASP A 59 -1.51 -8.64 -9.17
CA ASP A 59 -0.23 -9.25 -9.51
C ASP A 59 0.94 -8.26 -9.33
N ASP A 60 2.18 -8.75 -9.48
CA ASP A 60 3.36 -7.92 -9.23
C ASP A 60 3.49 -6.76 -10.24
N ALA A 61 3.06 -6.95 -11.48
CA ALA A 61 3.13 -5.90 -12.50
C ALA A 61 2.14 -4.76 -12.20
N ALA A 62 0.91 -5.10 -11.80
CA ALA A 62 -0.10 -4.12 -11.41
C ALA A 62 0.26 -3.44 -10.08
N ALA A 63 0.73 -4.19 -9.09
CA ALA A 63 1.21 -3.64 -7.82
C ALA A 63 2.37 -2.65 -8.02
N ALA A 64 3.33 -2.97 -8.89
CA ALA A 64 4.44 -2.09 -9.25
C ALA A 64 3.95 -0.79 -9.92
N ARG A 65 2.91 -0.85 -10.76
CA ARG A 65 2.30 0.36 -11.36
C ARG A 65 1.68 1.26 -10.30
N ILE A 66 0.93 0.71 -9.33
CA ILE A 66 0.36 1.48 -8.22
C ILE A 66 1.47 2.17 -7.42
N LEU A 67 2.51 1.43 -7.04
CA LEU A 67 3.65 1.97 -6.30
C LEU A 67 4.39 3.04 -7.07
N ALA A 68 4.57 2.88 -8.39
CA ALA A 68 5.19 3.90 -9.24
C ALA A 68 4.36 5.20 -9.28
N ARG A 69 3.01 5.12 -9.25
CA ARG A 69 2.16 6.32 -9.15
C ARG A 69 2.29 6.99 -7.79
N CYS A 70 2.38 6.23 -6.71
CA CYS A 70 2.66 6.78 -5.39
C CYS A 70 4.05 7.45 -5.35
N ALA A 71 5.07 6.83 -5.95
CA ALA A 71 6.41 7.40 -6.00
C ALA A 71 6.47 8.71 -6.81
N ALA A 72 5.75 8.78 -7.94
CA ALA A 72 5.67 10.00 -8.75
C ALA A 72 4.95 11.15 -8.04
N ALA A 73 4.00 10.85 -7.14
CA ALA A 73 3.23 11.82 -6.39
C ALA A 73 3.90 12.26 -5.08
N ALA A 74 4.71 11.38 -4.47
CA ALA A 74 5.39 11.63 -3.21
C ALA A 74 6.61 12.57 -3.39
N PRO A 75 6.81 13.54 -2.48
CA PRO A 75 8.05 14.32 -2.46
C PRO A 75 9.24 13.42 -2.09
N GLU A 76 10.46 13.86 -2.37
CA GLU A 76 11.66 13.21 -1.84
C GLU A 76 11.59 13.13 -0.31
N GLY A 77 11.92 11.96 0.25
CA GLY A 77 11.76 11.69 1.69
C GLY A 77 10.31 11.50 2.15
N GLY A 78 9.34 11.64 1.25
CA GLY A 78 7.93 11.38 1.55
C GLY A 78 7.66 9.94 1.96
N GLY A 79 6.66 9.72 2.81
CA GLY A 79 6.35 8.42 3.39
C GLY A 79 5.35 7.62 2.58
N LEU A 80 5.54 6.31 2.57
CA LEU A 80 4.54 5.32 2.15
C LEU A 80 4.31 4.34 3.28
N LEU A 81 3.05 4.10 3.62
CA LEU A 81 2.63 3.10 4.60
C LEU A 81 1.75 2.07 3.90
N VAL A 82 2.24 0.84 3.84
CA VAL A 82 1.49 -0.30 3.32
C VAL A 82 1.04 -1.16 4.48
N ILE A 83 -0.27 -1.42 4.58
CA ILE A 83 -0.86 -2.26 5.63
C ILE A 83 -1.46 -3.49 4.96
N GLU A 84 -0.79 -4.63 5.13
CA GLU A 84 -1.14 -5.88 4.47
C GLU A 84 -0.92 -7.07 5.40
N ARG A 85 -1.50 -8.21 5.04
CA ARG A 85 -1.11 -9.50 5.62
C ARG A 85 0.24 -9.90 5.05
N LEU A 86 1.09 -10.49 5.91
CA LEU A 86 2.36 -11.01 5.44
C LEU A 86 2.31 -12.53 5.38
N ARG A 87 2.63 -13.06 4.22
CA ARG A 87 2.91 -14.47 4.04
C ARG A 87 4.33 -14.78 4.59
N PRO A 88 4.54 -15.84 5.37
CA PRO A 88 5.87 -16.27 5.73
C PRO A 88 6.64 -16.71 4.47
N GLU A 89 7.97 -16.62 4.49
CA GLU A 89 8.82 -17.05 3.35
C GLU A 89 8.62 -18.53 3.02
N ARG A 90 8.32 -19.34 4.04
CA ARG A 90 8.01 -20.76 3.90
C ARG A 90 6.76 -21.10 4.71
N LEU A 91 5.75 -21.63 4.05
CA LEU A 91 4.57 -22.15 4.70
C LEU A 91 4.92 -23.48 5.40
N ARG A 92 4.42 -23.64 6.61
CA ARG A 92 4.52 -24.87 7.41
C ARG A 92 3.11 -25.38 7.69
N ALA A 93 2.94 -26.69 7.83
CA ALA A 93 1.66 -27.26 8.26
C ALA A 93 1.30 -26.72 9.65
N GLY A 94 0.10 -26.18 9.80
CA GLY A 94 -0.42 -25.64 11.05
C GLY A 94 -1.41 -24.51 10.86
N SER A 95 -2.28 -24.30 11.82
CA SER A 95 -3.47 -23.43 11.72
C SER A 95 -3.18 -21.99 11.29
N ARG A 96 -2.04 -21.44 11.65
CA ARG A 96 -1.66 -20.07 11.30
C ARG A 96 -1.28 -19.94 9.82
N ASP A 97 -0.42 -20.83 9.34
CA ASP A 97 0.03 -20.82 7.94
C ASP A 97 -1.08 -21.29 7.00
N ASP A 98 -1.98 -22.16 7.48
CA ASP A 98 -3.17 -22.59 6.74
C ASP A 98 -4.14 -21.43 6.50
N ALA A 99 -4.26 -20.50 7.45
CA ALA A 99 -5.10 -19.30 7.28
C ALA A 99 -4.52 -18.37 6.21
N VAL A 100 -3.19 -18.17 6.21
CA VAL A 100 -2.49 -17.35 5.21
C VAL A 100 -2.58 -18.01 3.83
N ALA A 101 -2.40 -19.34 3.74
CA ALA A 101 -2.53 -20.07 2.47
C ALA A 101 -3.95 -19.97 1.88
N ARG A 102 -4.99 -20.03 2.73
CA ARG A 102 -6.38 -19.79 2.27
C ARG A 102 -6.61 -18.36 1.80
N ALA A 103 -6.04 -17.37 2.50
CA ALA A 103 -6.13 -15.97 2.08
C ALA A 103 -5.45 -15.76 0.73
N ASP A 104 -4.28 -16.35 0.51
CA ASP A 104 -3.54 -16.29 -0.76
C ASP A 104 -4.34 -16.90 -1.91
N LEU A 105 -4.94 -18.09 -1.71
CA LEU A 105 -5.84 -18.71 -2.68
C LEU A 105 -7.06 -17.84 -3.00
N ASN A 106 -7.65 -17.19 -2.00
CA ASN A 106 -8.77 -16.29 -2.22
C ASN A 106 -8.37 -15.06 -3.07
N MET A 107 -7.18 -14.51 -2.86
CA MET A 107 -6.68 -13.40 -3.70
C MET A 107 -6.47 -13.87 -5.14
N LEU A 108 -5.88 -15.04 -5.34
CA LEU A 108 -5.67 -15.61 -6.67
C LEU A 108 -7.00 -15.85 -7.40
N MET A 109 -7.98 -16.42 -6.72
CA MET A 109 -9.30 -16.75 -7.32
C MET A 109 -10.15 -15.51 -7.60
N GLY A 110 -10.03 -14.45 -6.78
CA GLY A 110 -10.86 -13.26 -6.88
C GLY A 110 -10.39 -12.30 -7.98
N LEU A 111 -9.18 -11.80 -7.85
CA LEU A 111 -8.66 -10.70 -8.66
C LEU A 111 -7.31 -11.04 -9.35
N GLY A 112 -6.82 -12.27 -9.22
CA GLY A 112 -5.49 -12.66 -9.71
C GLY A 112 -4.35 -12.10 -8.85
N GLY A 113 -4.66 -11.67 -7.64
CA GLY A 113 -3.70 -11.13 -6.67
C GLY A 113 -3.03 -12.22 -5.85
N ARG A 114 -2.27 -11.81 -4.84
CA ARG A 114 -1.55 -12.72 -3.95
C ARG A 114 -1.15 -12.06 -2.63
N GLU A 115 -1.10 -12.85 -1.57
CA GLU A 115 -0.42 -12.45 -0.35
C GLU A 115 1.11 -12.53 -0.55
N ARG A 116 1.84 -11.58 0.01
CA ARG A 116 3.29 -11.46 -0.20
C ARG A 116 4.05 -11.57 1.12
N SER A 117 5.28 -12.06 1.03
CA SER A 117 6.22 -11.98 2.13
C SER A 117 6.82 -10.56 2.26
N LEU A 118 7.46 -10.27 3.37
CA LEU A 118 8.14 -8.99 3.56
C LEU A 118 9.23 -8.76 2.50
N LEU A 119 9.99 -9.81 2.15
CA LEU A 119 11.02 -9.72 1.12
C LEU A 119 10.44 -9.39 -0.28
N GLU A 120 9.28 -9.95 -0.60
CA GLU A 120 8.58 -9.64 -1.85
C GLU A 120 8.08 -8.18 -1.87
N TYR A 121 7.56 -7.65 -0.75
CA TYR A 121 7.23 -6.24 -0.62
C TYR A 121 8.46 -5.34 -0.73
N GLU A 122 9.57 -5.70 -0.10
CA GLU A 122 10.82 -4.94 -0.18
C GLU A 122 11.31 -4.80 -1.62
N ARG A 123 11.26 -5.88 -2.39
CA ARG A 123 11.62 -5.86 -3.83
C ARG A 123 10.70 -4.96 -4.64
N LEU A 124 9.39 -5.05 -4.45
CA LEU A 124 8.42 -4.19 -5.12
C LEU A 124 8.61 -2.71 -4.78
N LEU A 125 8.82 -2.41 -3.50
CA LEU A 125 9.08 -1.06 -3.01
C LEU A 125 10.37 -0.49 -3.60
N SER A 126 11.45 -1.25 -3.56
CA SER A 126 12.75 -0.85 -4.10
C SER A 126 12.67 -0.57 -5.60
N ALA A 127 12.02 -1.45 -6.36
CA ALA A 127 11.81 -1.27 -7.79
C ALA A 127 11.00 0.00 -8.13
N ALA A 128 10.10 0.41 -7.25
CA ALA A 128 9.29 1.62 -7.39
C ALA A 128 9.96 2.90 -6.85
N GLY A 129 11.19 2.82 -6.31
CA GLY A 129 11.91 3.96 -5.77
C GLY A 129 11.61 4.28 -4.31
N PHE A 130 11.14 3.30 -3.55
CA PHE A 130 10.98 3.39 -2.10
C PHE A 130 11.99 2.51 -1.38
N ARG A 131 12.51 2.98 -0.26
CA ARG A 131 13.34 2.21 0.66
C ARG A 131 12.52 1.79 1.87
N LEU A 132 12.50 0.49 2.17
CA LEU A 132 11.91 -0.06 3.38
C LEU A 132 12.60 0.53 4.62
N VAL A 133 11.81 1.01 5.58
CA VAL A 133 12.29 1.61 6.85
C VAL A 133 12.02 0.67 8.02
N SER A 134 10.79 0.19 8.15
CA SER A 134 10.39 -0.73 9.21
C SER A 134 9.20 -1.58 8.79
N CYS A 135 9.02 -2.69 9.49
CA CYS A 135 7.82 -3.52 9.40
C CYS A 135 7.39 -3.92 10.81
N GLU A 136 6.18 -3.52 11.19
CA GLU A 136 5.67 -3.72 12.54
C GLU A 136 4.35 -4.50 12.51
N PRO A 137 4.18 -5.53 13.34
CA PRO A 137 2.93 -6.27 13.42
C PRO A 137 1.84 -5.38 14.05
N LEU A 138 0.65 -5.38 13.45
CA LEU A 138 -0.53 -4.64 13.95
C LEU A 138 -1.57 -5.55 14.62
N GLY A 139 -1.30 -6.85 14.74
CA GLY A 139 -2.28 -7.85 15.15
C GLY A 139 -3.15 -8.33 13.99
N HIS A 140 -3.95 -9.39 14.24
CA HIS A 140 -4.85 -10.00 13.23
C HIS A 140 -4.17 -10.30 11.88
N GLU A 141 -2.89 -10.74 11.92
CA GLU A 141 -2.07 -11.10 10.75
C GLU A 141 -1.64 -9.90 9.86
N PHE A 142 -2.07 -8.68 10.18
CA PHE A 142 -1.63 -7.47 9.47
C PHE A 142 -0.29 -6.96 9.99
N ALA A 143 0.48 -6.37 9.08
CA ALA A 143 1.70 -5.63 9.39
C ALA A 143 1.66 -4.24 8.74
N ALA A 144 2.29 -3.28 9.41
CA ALA A 144 2.55 -1.95 8.88
C ALA A 144 3.96 -1.92 8.28
N ILE A 145 4.04 -1.84 6.98
CA ILE A 145 5.27 -1.71 6.21
C ILE A 145 5.49 -0.24 5.91
N LYS A 146 6.49 0.35 6.55
CA LYS A 146 6.86 1.76 6.38
C LYS A 146 8.00 1.88 5.38
N ALA A 147 7.84 2.74 4.39
CA ALA A 147 8.86 3.01 3.40
C ALA A 147 9.00 4.52 3.16
N THR A 148 10.12 4.94 2.61
CA THR A 148 10.43 6.33 2.30
C THR A 148 10.86 6.44 0.84
N ARG A 149 10.37 7.47 0.15
CA ARG A 149 10.75 7.79 -1.23
C ARG A 149 12.25 8.09 -1.28
N MET A 150 12.97 7.34 -2.10
CA MET A 150 14.40 7.56 -2.32
C MET A 150 14.62 8.79 -3.20
N ASN A 151 15.73 9.50 -2.95
CA ASN A 151 16.22 10.50 -3.88
C ASN A 151 16.87 9.83 -5.11
N ASP A 152 17.13 10.61 -6.16
CA ASP A 152 17.68 10.07 -7.42
C ASP A 152 19.07 9.42 -7.24
N ALA A 153 19.90 9.95 -6.34
CA ALA A 153 21.23 9.39 -6.05
C ALA A 153 21.14 8.00 -5.38
N ASP A 154 20.20 7.81 -4.46
CA ASP A 154 19.97 6.52 -3.78
C ASP A 154 19.37 5.48 -4.74
N GLN A 155 18.53 5.90 -5.69
CA GLN A 155 17.97 5.00 -6.72
C GLN A 155 19.04 4.43 -7.64
N VAL A 156 20.02 5.24 -8.06
CA VAL A 156 21.14 4.79 -8.88
C VAL A 156 21.96 3.72 -8.15
N ARG A 157 22.34 3.97 -6.90
CA ARG A 157 23.10 3.02 -6.07
C ARG A 157 22.37 1.69 -5.85
N SER A 158 21.04 1.74 -5.65
CA SER A 158 20.23 0.53 -5.44
C SER A 158 20.18 -0.36 -6.70
N ARG A 159 20.31 0.22 -7.89
CA ARG A 159 20.31 -0.53 -9.15
C ARG A 159 21.66 -1.17 -9.47
N GLU A 160 22.76 -0.62 -8.95
CA GLU A 160 24.11 -1.15 -9.14
C GLU A 160 24.41 -2.34 -8.21
N THR A 161 23.61 -2.51 -7.15
CA THR A 161 23.80 -3.58 -6.13
C THR A 161 22.78 -4.72 -6.23
N ALA A 162 21.84 -4.66 -7.15
CA ALA A 162 20.79 -5.67 -7.38
C ALA A 162 21.12 -6.59 -8.59
#